data_99d2c78e5360339a7f8722d39257f6b3
#
_entry.id   99d2c78e5360339a7f8722d39257f6b3
#
_cell.length_a   1.000
_cell.length_b   1.000
_cell.length_c   1.000
_cell.angle_alpha   90.00
_cell.angle_beta   90.00
_cell.angle_gamma   90.00
#
_symmetry.space_group_name_H-M   'P 1'
#
loop_
_entity.id
_entity.type
_entity.pdbx_description
1 polymer ?
#
loop_
_entity_poly.entity_id
_entity_poly.type
_entity_poly.pdbx_seq_one_letter_code
_entity_poly.pdbx_strand_id
1 'polypeptide(L)'
;MRIKNKELTFLMTHARFAFLALLMITNYSFASMKPNFLLIMAEDMSSRVGAFGDSVANTPHLDALAQKGIMYTNVFTTAGVCSPSRAAHILSKHQISTGSQHMRTKAFKESKYRSVPQNHIKAYPEVLRANGYFTFVVNKLDYQFSDVFVKSGPFSIWDHEGSEIAWNKRDPGQPFFGFVTFYETHESKLFPNYIKRVKTKFENYLKTNPNQVVVPPYYPDNAVIRNDIANHYNNISLMDGLVGDLLKRLESDGLANNTIIIWTTDHGDGLPRGKRELYDSGIKVPLILYVPEKYQNFDKTIKFDNRLISFLDIGPSILELAGIPIPSYMDGSPQLYNKNVKHRKFIYASKDRLDEFEFRERAVRDSRFKYIKNYMPNRPGATHLAYRDQMLLMQSLWENHEAGKLNEIQSRWFDERPEHELYDIENDPYETKNLAYVNDYKEQLARMPAALSEWLSTTADMSDEPEIQMARKFWPNQKQPVTDMPIFRINNDKELILIPNHEFDSLGYKLNDDRWKLYIKPFKVSENDKVRAKAVRYGWAESDILEINN
;
A
#
# COMPACT_ATOMS: atom_id res chain seq x y z
N MET A 1 75.20 -36.09 -13.33
CA MET A 1 74.44 -34.89 -13.72
C MET A 1 73.03 -35.26 -14.22
N ARG A 2 72.28 -36.08 -13.46
CA ARG A 2 70.93 -36.58 -13.89
C ARG A 2 69.88 -36.57 -12.75
N ILE A 3 70.11 -35.88 -11.65
CA ILE A 3 69.20 -35.87 -10.47
C ILE A 3 68.51 -34.51 -10.31
N LYS A 4 68.95 -33.41 -10.94
CA LYS A 4 68.34 -32.08 -10.77
C LYS A 4 67.07 -31.82 -11.59
N ASN A 5 66.75 -32.64 -12.59
CA ASN A 5 65.57 -32.39 -13.47
C ASN A 5 64.27 -33.01 -12.95
N LYS A 6 64.27 -33.94 -12.00
CA LYS A 6 63.05 -34.54 -11.46
C LYS A 6 62.36 -33.66 -10.38
N GLU A 7 63.13 -32.95 -9.58
CA GLU A 7 62.59 -32.07 -8.53
C GLU A 7 61.97 -30.78 -9.11
N LEU A 8 62.58 -30.27 -10.22
CA LEU A 8 62.03 -29.07 -10.87
C LEU A 8 60.68 -29.35 -11.58
N THR A 9 60.49 -30.57 -12.11
CA THR A 9 59.25 -31.00 -12.76
C THR A 9 58.14 -31.27 -11.73
N PHE A 10 58.52 -31.77 -10.54
CA PHE A 10 57.56 -32.00 -9.45
C PHE A 10 57.06 -30.69 -8.83
N LEU A 11 57.94 -29.71 -8.62
CA LEU A 11 57.60 -28.38 -8.12
C LEU A 11 56.73 -27.57 -9.12
N MET A 12 57.00 -27.69 -10.42
CA MET A 12 56.17 -27.00 -11.45
C MET A 12 54.78 -27.62 -11.62
N THR A 13 54.60 -28.92 -11.42
CA THR A 13 53.28 -29.57 -11.46
C THR A 13 52.44 -29.22 -10.23
N HIS A 14 53.01 -29.15 -9.05
CA HIS A 14 52.27 -28.74 -7.84
C HIS A 14 51.94 -27.25 -7.82
N ALA A 15 52.80 -26.37 -8.35
CA ALA A 15 52.51 -24.95 -8.55
C ALA A 15 51.39 -24.70 -9.56
N ARG A 16 51.30 -25.52 -10.63
CA ARG A 16 50.20 -25.46 -11.60
C ARG A 16 48.86 -25.95 -11.00
N PHE A 17 48.89 -26.99 -10.16
CA PHE A 17 47.68 -27.45 -9.46
C PHE A 17 47.21 -26.46 -8.40
N ALA A 18 48.13 -25.84 -7.66
CA ALA A 18 47.79 -24.80 -6.67
C ALA A 18 47.26 -23.53 -7.35
N PHE A 19 47.77 -23.14 -8.53
CA PHE A 19 47.30 -22.00 -9.28
C PHE A 19 45.93 -22.26 -9.95
N LEU A 20 45.66 -23.49 -10.43
CA LEU A 20 44.37 -23.92 -10.94
C LEU A 20 43.32 -24.04 -9.82
N ALA A 21 43.69 -24.50 -8.63
CA ALA A 21 42.82 -24.54 -7.46
C ALA A 21 42.49 -23.11 -6.94
N LEU A 22 43.45 -22.18 -7.01
CA LEU A 22 43.23 -20.76 -6.65
C LEU A 22 42.38 -20.05 -7.68
N LEU A 23 42.45 -20.41 -8.98
CA LEU A 23 41.57 -19.89 -10.05
C LEU A 23 40.16 -20.46 -9.98
N MET A 24 39.92 -21.63 -9.41
CA MET A 24 38.58 -22.18 -9.17
C MET A 24 37.89 -21.55 -7.97
N ILE A 25 38.62 -20.97 -7.02
CA ILE A 25 38.06 -20.28 -5.85
C ILE A 25 37.65 -18.84 -6.18
N THR A 26 38.14 -18.24 -7.29
CA THR A 26 37.85 -16.85 -7.64
C THR A 26 36.67 -16.66 -8.57
N ASN A 27 35.97 -17.74 -8.97
CA ASN A 27 34.72 -17.66 -9.75
C ASN A 27 33.46 -17.91 -8.91
N TYR A 28 33.49 -17.71 -7.59
CA TYR A 28 32.27 -17.32 -6.91
C TYR A 28 31.97 -15.89 -7.38
N SER A 29 31.32 -15.79 -8.52
CA SER A 29 30.53 -14.63 -8.86
C SER A 29 29.67 -14.34 -7.63
N PHE A 30 29.99 -13.29 -6.87
CA PHE A 30 29.06 -12.71 -5.91
C PHE A 30 27.85 -12.26 -6.75
N ALA A 31 26.93 -13.19 -7.00
CA ALA A 31 25.61 -12.80 -7.44
C ALA A 31 25.17 -11.74 -6.43
N SER A 32 25.05 -10.51 -6.86
CA SER A 32 24.64 -9.39 -6.01
C SER A 32 23.42 -9.86 -5.23
N MET A 33 23.56 -10.01 -3.91
CA MET A 33 22.46 -10.50 -3.08
C MET A 33 21.31 -9.54 -3.27
N LYS A 34 20.17 -10.04 -3.75
CA LYS A 34 18.96 -9.23 -3.90
C LYS A 34 18.60 -8.59 -2.57
N PRO A 35 18.19 -7.30 -2.54
CA PRO A 35 17.76 -6.66 -1.29
C PRO A 35 16.50 -7.31 -0.74
N ASN A 36 16.36 -7.33 0.57
CA ASN A 36 15.06 -7.49 1.20
C ASN A 36 14.30 -6.18 1.14
N PHE A 37 12.98 -6.25 1.22
CA PHE A 37 12.11 -5.08 1.34
C PHE A 37 11.22 -5.20 2.57
N LEU A 38 11.10 -4.11 3.31
CA LEU A 38 10.17 -3.97 4.42
C LEU A 38 9.33 -2.72 4.19
N LEU A 39 8.05 -2.93 3.79
CA LEU A 39 7.05 -1.87 3.71
C LEU A 39 6.32 -1.80 5.05
N ILE A 40 6.44 -0.67 5.71
CA ILE A 40 5.76 -0.34 6.97
C ILE A 40 4.69 0.69 6.67
N MET A 41 3.45 0.38 7.03
CA MET A 41 2.31 1.25 6.76
C MET A 41 1.55 1.54 8.06
N ALA A 42 1.50 2.82 8.44
CA ALA A 42 0.55 3.26 9.46
C ALA A 42 -0.84 3.46 8.82
N GLU A 43 -1.89 3.49 9.61
CA GLU A 43 -3.23 3.79 9.13
C GLU A 43 -3.63 5.23 9.45
N ASP A 44 -4.49 5.83 8.62
CA ASP A 44 -5.26 7.03 8.92
C ASP A 44 -4.40 8.21 9.41
N MET A 45 -3.29 8.53 8.76
CA MET A 45 -2.45 9.63 9.25
C MET A 45 -1.81 10.40 8.08
N SER A 46 -1.87 11.73 8.16
CA SER A 46 -1.16 12.65 7.27
C SER A 46 0.30 12.84 7.72
N SER A 47 0.98 13.87 7.22
CA SER A 47 2.40 14.14 7.51
C SER A 47 2.67 14.62 8.96
N ARG A 48 2.00 14.05 9.96
CA ARG A 48 2.19 14.37 11.38
C ARG A 48 3.41 13.66 11.98
N VAL A 49 4.57 14.00 11.47
CA VAL A 49 5.88 13.44 11.83
C VAL A 49 6.87 14.58 12.01
N GLY A 50 7.70 14.55 13.06
CA GLY A 50 8.67 15.60 13.37
C GLY A 50 9.59 15.92 12.19
N ALA A 51 10.14 14.90 11.53
CA ALA A 51 11.00 15.06 10.36
C ALA A 51 10.31 15.77 9.17
N PHE A 52 8.98 15.73 9.07
CA PHE A 52 8.21 16.45 8.05
C PHE A 52 7.79 17.86 8.49
N GLY A 53 8.31 18.35 9.63
CA GLY A 53 8.10 19.72 10.13
C GLY A 53 6.94 19.88 11.12
N ASP A 54 6.31 18.79 11.58
CA ASP A 54 5.28 18.86 12.62
C ASP A 54 5.94 19.00 14.01
N SER A 55 5.81 20.18 14.61
CA SER A 55 6.43 20.48 15.91
C SER A 55 5.71 19.88 17.12
N VAL A 56 4.51 19.32 16.94
CA VAL A 56 3.71 18.66 17.99
C VAL A 56 3.96 17.17 18.02
N ALA A 57 4.30 16.58 16.87
CA ALA A 57 4.54 15.15 16.74
C ALA A 57 5.78 14.70 17.52
N ASN A 58 5.62 13.67 18.35
CA ASN A 58 6.74 13.00 19.02
C ASN A 58 6.99 11.65 18.33
N THR A 59 7.90 11.66 17.35
CA THR A 59 8.19 10.53 16.45
C THR A 59 9.69 10.25 16.31
N PRO A 60 10.43 10.02 17.41
CA PRO A 60 11.89 9.94 17.39
C PRO A 60 12.42 8.79 16.52
N HIS A 61 11.69 7.68 16.37
CA HIS A 61 12.13 6.55 15.56
C HIS A 61 11.97 6.81 14.07
N LEU A 62 10.85 7.42 13.67
CA LEU A 62 10.63 7.87 12.29
C LEU A 62 11.58 9.01 11.92
N ASP A 63 11.84 9.95 12.83
CA ASP A 63 12.78 11.03 12.62
C ASP A 63 14.20 10.49 12.39
N ALA A 64 14.61 9.48 13.18
CA ALA A 64 15.90 8.79 12.98
C ALA A 64 15.97 8.03 11.66
N LEU A 65 14.88 7.39 11.22
CA LEU A 65 14.80 6.73 9.91
C LEU A 65 14.90 7.76 8.78
N ALA A 66 14.19 8.88 8.88
CA ALA A 66 14.21 9.98 7.92
C ALA A 66 15.59 10.60 7.77
N GLN A 67 16.33 10.78 8.87
CA GLN A 67 17.71 11.29 8.84
C GLN A 67 18.64 10.41 7.99
N LYS A 68 18.41 9.10 7.96
CA LYS A 68 19.20 8.12 7.19
C LYS A 68 18.66 7.91 5.77
N GLY A 69 17.41 8.30 5.51
CA GLY A 69 16.68 8.05 4.27
C GLY A 69 16.44 9.28 3.40
N ILE A 70 15.52 9.13 2.47
CA ILE A 70 14.95 10.17 1.61
C ILE A 70 13.50 10.37 2.02
N MET A 71 13.11 11.61 2.27
CA MET A 71 11.72 12.00 2.55
C MET A 71 11.04 12.48 1.27
N TYR A 72 9.92 11.86 0.91
CA TYR A 72 9.07 12.29 -0.18
C TYR A 72 7.90 13.09 0.40
N THR A 73 7.81 14.36 0.03
CA THR A 73 6.85 15.31 0.63
C THR A 73 5.56 15.49 -0.16
N ASN A 74 5.52 14.99 -1.41
CA ASN A 74 4.37 15.08 -2.30
C ASN A 74 3.93 13.70 -2.80
N VAL A 75 3.56 12.83 -1.85
CA VAL A 75 3.00 11.50 -2.11
C VAL A 75 1.49 11.53 -1.90
N PHE A 76 0.75 10.95 -2.84
CA PHE A 76 -0.72 10.98 -2.83
C PHE A 76 -1.29 9.60 -3.07
N THR A 77 -2.25 9.23 -2.23
CA THR A 77 -3.06 8.03 -2.42
C THR A 77 -4.15 8.26 -3.47
N THR A 78 -4.67 7.19 -4.03
CA THR A 78 -5.71 7.25 -5.07
C THR A 78 -7.12 7.38 -4.50
N ALA A 79 -7.27 7.23 -3.18
CA ALA A 79 -8.51 7.41 -2.44
C ALA A 79 -8.21 7.80 -0.99
N GLY A 80 -9.05 8.60 -0.38
CA GLY A 80 -8.93 9.04 1.02
C GLY A 80 -9.46 8.02 2.03
N VAL A 81 -9.48 6.72 1.71
CA VAL A 81 -10.02 5.67 2.58
C VAL A 81 -9.36 4.32 2.33
N CYS A 82 -9.30 3.48 3.38
CA CYS A 82 -8.49 2.26 3.44
C CYS A 82 -8.65 1.32 2.23
N SER A 83 -9.82 0.69 2.06
CA SER A 83 -9.95 -0.42 1.09
C SER A 83 -9.67 -0.02 -0.35
N PRO A 84 -10.22 1.08 -0.90
CA PRO A 84 -9.89 1.52 -2.25
C PRO A 84 -8.42 1.89 -2.42
N SER A 85 -7.83 2.61 -1.45
CA SER A 85 -6.41 2.97 -1.49
C SER A 85 -5.52 1.73 -1.44
N ARG A 86 -5.79 0.77 -0.54
CA ARG A 86 -4.99 -0.45 -0.38
C ARG A 86 -5.14 -1.40 -1.56
N ALA A 87 -6.34 -1.49 -2.17
CA ALA A 87 -6.57 -2.26 -3.39
C ALA A 87 -5.76 -1.68 -4.57
N ALA A 88 -5.79 -0.37 -4.75
CA ALA A 88 -5.01 0.30 -5.78
C ALA A 88 -3.50 0.11 -5.57
N HIS A 89 -3.04 0.29 -4.34
CA HIS A 89 -1.63 0.14 -3.96
C HIS A 89 -1.10 -1.25 -4.29
N ILE A 90 -1.79 -2.31 -3.83
CA ILE A 90 -1.27 -3.67 -3.97
C ILE A 90 -1.23 -4.15 -5.43
N LEU A 91 -2.13 -3.64 -6.27
CA LEU A 91 -2.19 -3.91 -7.70
C LEU A 91 -1.37 -2.91 -8.54
N SER A 92 -0.92 -1.80 -7.94
CA SER A 92 -0.34 -0.64 -8.65
C SER A 92 -1.22 -0.14 -9.79
N LYS A 93 -2.55 -0.21 -9.60
CA LYS A 93 -3.58 0.12 -10.58
C LYS A 93 -4.74 0.85 -9.93
N HIS A 94 -5.30 1.86 -10.62
CA HIS A 94 -6.42 2.62 -10.06
C HIS A 94 -7.61 1.72 -9.71
N GLN A 95 -8.14 1.89 -8.50
CA GLN A 95 -9.25 1.10 -7.95
C GLN A 95 -10.52 1.16 -8.80
N ILE A 96 -10.77 2.28 -9.50
CA ILE A 96 -11.94 2.45 -10.37
C ILE A 96 -11.92 1.52 -11.59
N SER A 97 -10.74 1.08 -12.01
CA SER A 97 -10.57 0.16 -13.15
C SER A 97 -10.60 -1.32 -12.77
N THR A 98 -10.65 -1.63 -11.48
CA THR A 98 -10.62 -2.99 -10.96
C THR A 98 -11.87 -3.37 -10.16
N GLY A 99 -12.88 -2.47 -10.12
CA GLY A 99 -14.10 -2.67 -9.34
C GLY A 99 -13.90 -2.58 -7.82
N SER A 100 -12.80 -1.92 -7.39
CA SER A 100 -12.43 -1.82 -5.97
C SER A 100 -12.66 -0.41 -5.38
N GLN A 101 -13.47 0.41 -6.03
CA GLN A 101 -13.66 1.84 -5.70
C GLN A 101 -14.55 2.11 -4.49
N HIS A 102 -15.41 1.17 -4.11
CA HIS A 102 -16.37 1.36 -3.03
C HIS A 102 -15.76 0.99 -1.66
N MET A 103 -16.09 1.76 -0.64
CA MET A 103 -15.68 1.40 0.73
C MET A 103 -16.60 0.31 1.25
N ARG A 104 -16.05 -0.89 1.43
CA ARG A 104 -16.75 -2.16 1.71
C ARG A 104 -17.66 -2.62 0.57
N THR A 105 -17.66 -3.90 0.31
CA THR A 105 -18.38 -4.54 -0.79
C THR A 105 -19.75 -5.03 -0.30
N LYS A 106 -20.74 -4.12 -0.24
CA LYS A 106 -22.05 -4.35 0.40
C LYS A 106 -23.26 -4.17 -0.56
N ALA A 107 -23.11 -4.52 -1.83
CA ALA A 107 -24.21 -4.34 -2.79
C ALA A 107 -25.37 -5.34 -2.59
N PHE A 108 -25.12 -6.50 -1.98
CA PHE A 108 -26.15 -7.51 -1.73
C PHE A 108 -26.76 -7.35 -0.34
N LYS A 109 -28.06 -7.61 -0.21
CA LYS A 109 -28.78 -7.48 1.06
C LYS A 109 -28.24 -8.43 2.15
N GLU A 110 -27.92 -9.66 1.79
CA GLU A 110 -27.60 -10.73 2.74
C GLU A 110 -26.13 -11.16 2.72
N SER A 111 -25.36 -10.71 1.74
CA SER A 111 -23.96 -11.07 1.62
C SER A 111 -23.09 -9.92 1.12
N LYS A 112 -21.83 -9.95 1.50
CA LYS A 112 -20.80 -9.12 0.86
C LYS A 112 -20.42 -9.80 -0.46
N TYR A 113 -19.98 -9.01 -1.44
CA TYR A 113 -19.26 -9.55 -2.60
C TYR A 113 -17.78 -9.22 -2.45
N ARG A 114 -16.94 -9.73 -3.35
CA ARG A 114 -15.54 -9.30 -3.53
C ARG A 114 -15.38 -8.71 -4.90
N SER A 115 -14.54 -7.67 -5.03
CA SER A 115 -14.15 -7.20 -6.36
C SER A 115 -13.39 -8.28 -7.12
N VAL A 116 -13.52 -8.28 -8.44
CA VAL A 116 -12.86 -9.26 -9.31
C VAL A 116 -12.04 -8.48 -10.36
N PRO A 117 -10.77 -8.15 -10.05
CA PRO A 117 -9.87 -7.55 -11.03
C PRO A 117 -9.73 -8.45 -12.26
N GLN A 118 -9.36 -7.85 -13.41
CA GLN A 118 -9.08 -8.61 -14.62
C GLN A 118 -7.98 -9.65 -14.33
N ASN A 119 -8.15 -10.88 -14.82
CA ASN A 119 -7.36 -12.03 -14.35
C ASN A 119 -5.84 -11.92 -14.60
N HIS A 120 -5.43 -11.15 -15.62
CA HIS A 120 -4.00 -10.89 -15.90
C HIS A 120 -3.35 -9.89 -14.93
N ILE A 121 -4.16 -9.15 -14.13
CA ILE A 121 -3.66 -8.19 -13.15
C ILE A 121 -3.27 -8.94 -11.88
N LYS A 122 -1.98 -8.92 -11.54
CA LYS A 122 -1.43 -9.54 -10.32
C LYS A 122 -0.90 -8.49 -9.37
N ALA A 123 -1.05 -8.75 -8.09
CA ALA A 123 -0.45 -7.93 -7.05
C ALA A 123 1.07 -7.96 -7.14
N TYR A 124 1.75 -6.82 -6.93
CA TYR A 124 3.22 -6.79 -7.04
C TYR A 124 3.94 -7.75 -6.07
N PRO A 125 3.40 -8.10 -4.87
CA PRO A 125 4.02 -9.14 -4.05
C PRO A 125 3.94 -10.54 -4.69
N GLU A 126 2.89 -10.85 -5.46
CA GLU A 126 2.85 -12.11 -6.24
C GLU A 126 3.92 -12.12 -7.32
N VAL A 127 4.16 -10.97 -7.99
CA VAL A 127 5.26 -10.84 -8.96
C VAL A 127 6.62 -11.02 -8.28
N LEU A 128 6.84 -10.45 -7.09
CA LEU A 128 8.05 -10.68 -6.29
C LEU A 128 8.22 -12.15 -5.92
N ARG A 129 7.14 -12.80 -5.47
CA ARG A 129 7.11 -14.22 -5.11
C ARG A 129 7.46 -15.11 -6.29
N ALA A 130 6.90 -14.83 -7.47
CA ALA A 130 7.24 -15.51 -8.72
C ALA A 130 8.72 -15.36 -9.12
N ASN A 131 9.40 -14.32 -8.62
CA ASN A 131 10.82 -14.04 -8.83
C ASN A 131 11.72 -14.45 -7.65
N GLY A 132 11.22 -15.32 -6.76
CA GLY A 132 12.00 -15.99 -5.73
C GLY A 132 12.01 -15.29 -4.36
N TYR A 133 11.25 -14.22 -4.16
CA TYR A 133 11.10 -13.60 -2.85
C TYR A 133 10.16 -14.43 -1.97
N PHE A 134 10.50 -14.52 -0.68
CA PHE A 134 9.54 -14.92 0.35
C PHE A 134 8.68 -13.72 0.71
N THR A 135 7.37 -13.84 0.59
CA THR A 135 6.44 -12.73 0.83
C THR A 135 5.61 -12.96 2.09
N PHE A 136 5.52 -11.94 2.96
CA PHE A 136 4.65 -12.02 4.13
C PHE A 136 3.95 -10.71 4.41
N VAL A 137 2.75 -10.81 5.00
CA VAL A 137 1.95 -9.66 5.42
C VAL A 137 1.52 -9.81 6.87
N VAL A 138 1.51 -8.67 7.59
CA VAL A 138 1.14 -8.61 9.01
C VAL A 138 -0.08 -7.72 9.18
N ASN A 139 -1.08 -8.25 9.88
CA ASN A 139 -2.28 -7.62 10.37
C ASN A 139 -3.39 -7.38 9.33
N LYS A 140 -3.17 -6.58 8.29
CA LYS A 140 -4.27 -6.09 7.45
C LYS A 140 -4.00 -6.29 5.96
N LEU A 141 -5.04 -6.69 5.24
CA LEU A 141 -5.11 -6.77 3.77
C LEU A 141 -5.99 -5.65 3.23
N ASP A 142 -7.31 -5.80 3.32
CA ASP A 142 -8.32 -4.81 2.95
C ASP A 142 -8.29 -4.42 1.46
N TYR A 143 -8.15 -5.43 0.57
CA TYR A 143 -7.97 -5.19 -0.87
C TYR A 143 -9.26 -5.23 -1.70
N GLN A 144 -10.44 -5.32 -1.09
CA GLN A 144 -11.76 -5.52 -1.72
C GLN A 144 -11.92 -6.90 -2.40
N PHE A 145 -10.87 -7.54 -2.88
CA PHE A 145 -10.85 -8.95 -3.31
C PHE A 145 -10.37 -9.91 -2.21
N SER A 146 -10.18 -9.40 -1.01
CA SER A 146 -9.96 -10.11 0.26
C SER A 146 -10.87 -9.53 1.34
N ASP A 147 -10.91 -10.13 2.53
CA ASP A 147 -11.46 -9.47 3.72
C ASP A 147 -10.47 -8.44 4.28
N VAL A 148 -10.86 -7.78 5.38
CA VAL A 148 -10.06 -6.71 5.99
C VAL A 148 -8.75 -7.22 6.57
N PHE A 149 -8.79 -8.37 7.24
CA PHE A 149 -7.64 -8.91 7.98
C PHE A 149 -6.98 -10.08 7.26
N VAL A 150 -5.76 -10.38 7.66
CA VAL A 150 -4.96 -11.52 7.20
C VAL A 150 -5.72 -12.86 7.29
N LYS A 151 -5.27 -13.87 6.55
CA LYS A 151 -5.86 -15.19 6.34
C LYS A 151 -7.11 -15.20 5.44
N SER A 152 -7.26 -14.20 4.60
CA SER A 152 -8.39 -14.08 3.68
C SER A 152 -7.99 -13.68 2.26
N GLY A 153 -6.70 -13.45 2.03
CA GLY A 153 -6.17 -13.11 0.71
C GLY A 153 -6.05 -14.32 -0.21
N PRO A 154 -5.93 -14.10 -1.52
CA PRO A 154 -5.54 -15.15 -2.46
C PRO A 154 -4.19 -15.76 -2.05
N PHE A 155 -4.12 -17.09 -1.98
CA PHE A 155 -2.92 -17.80 -1.54
C PHE A 155 -1.66 -17.46 -2.37
N SER A 156 -1.87 -16.98 -3.59
CA SER A 156 -0.78 -16.69 -4.53
C SER A 156 0.05 -15.47 -4.15
N ILE A 157 -0.52 -14.51 -3.39
CA ILE A 157 0.14 -13.23 -3.08
C ILE A 157 1.18 -13.40 -1.97
N TRP A 158 0.84 -14.13 -0.91
CA TRP A 158 1.64 -14.23 0.31
C TRP A 158 2.04 -15.67 0.63
N ASP A 159 3.33 -15.89 0.96
CA ASP A 159 3.78 -17.14 1.56
C ASP A 159 3.30 -17.26 3.01
N HIS A 160 3.11 -16.12 3.70
CA HIS A 160 2.60 -16.09 5.06
C HIS A 160 1.72 -14.86 5.33
N GLU A 161 0.54 -15.10 5.87
CA GLU A 161 -0.36 -14.08 6.41
C GLU A 161 -0.54 -14.30 7.92
N GLY A 162 -0.29 -13.28 8.74
CA GLY A 162 -0.39 -13.42 10.20
C GLY A 162 -0.30 -12.11 10.97
N SER A 163 -0.29 -12.22 12.29
CA SER A 163 -0.11 -11.08 13.22
C SER A 163 1.34 -10.88 13.67
N GLU A 164 2.26 -11.74 13.20
CA GLU A 164 3.66 -11.74 13.60
C GLU A 164 4.59 -11.61 12.40
N ILE A 165 5.74 -11.01 12.63
CA ILE A 165 6.81 -10.90 11.66
C ILE A 165 7.31 -12.29 11.27
N ALA A 166 7.42 -12.55 9.97
CA ALA A 166 7.67 -13.89 9.44
C ALA A 166 8.93 -14.02 8.56
N TRP A 167 9.83 -13.04 8.51
CA TRP A 167 11.04 -13.13 7.68
C TRP A 167 11.96 -14.31 8.02
N ASN A 168 11.87 -14.88 9.24
CA ASN A 168 12.61 -16.06 9.67
C ASN A 168 12.05 -17.39 9.10
N LYS A 169 10.85 -17.37 8.46
CA LYS A 169 10.23 -18.54 7.83
C LYS A 169 10.69 -18.78 6.38
N ARG A 170 11.50 -17.86 5.83
CA ARG A 170 12.08 -17.99 4.49
C ARG A 170 13.17 -19.06 4.45
N ASP A 171 13.47 -19.54 3.27
CA ASP A 171 14.61 -20.42 3.06
C ASP A 171 15.95 -19.67 3.31
N PRO A 172 17.02 -20.36 3.72
CA PRO A 172 18.35 -19.74 3.90
C PRO A 172 18.79 -19.00 2.64
N GLY A 173 19.19 -17.72 2.79
CA GLY A 173 19.62 -16.88 1.67
C GLY A 173 18.50 -16.34 0.77
N GLN A 174 17.26 -16.74 0.95
CA GLN A 174 16.12 -16.24 0.20
C GLN A 174 15.83 -14.77 0.58
N PRO A 175 15.71 -13.84 -0.38
CA PRO A 175 15.26 -12.47 -0.10
C PRO A 175 13.79 -12.46 0.33
N PHE A 176 13.40 -11.48 1.13
CA PHE A 176 11.99 -11.33 1.51
C PHE A 176 11.41 -9.97 1.10
N PHE A 177 10.09 -9.96 0.93
CA PHE A 177 9.24 -8.77 0.97
C PHE A 177 8.26 -8.90 2.14
N GLY A 178 8.37 -8.00 3.11
CA GLY A 178 7.45 -7.93 4.26
C GLY A 178 6.58 -6.68 4.18
N PHE A 179 5.27 -6.84 4.39
CA PHE A 179 4.33 -5.74 4.50
C PHE A 179 3.70 -5.74 5.90
N VAL A 180 4.00 -4.74 6.71
CA VAL A 180 3.56 -4.61 8.10
C VAL A 180 2.65 -3.43 8.24
N THR A 181 1.42 -3.65 8.73
CA THR A 181 0.46 -2.58 9.02
C THR A 181 0.36 -2.33 10.52
N PHE A 182 0.49 -1.06 10.94
CA PHE A 182 0.20 -0.57 12.27
C PHE A 182 -1.13 0.21 12.25
N TYR A 183 -2.09 -0.18 13.11
CA TYR A 183 -3.43 0.40 13.15
C TYR A 183 -3.71 1.20 14.44
N GLU A 184 -2.66 1.60 15.14
CA GLU A 184 -2.75 2.42 16.35
C GLU A 184 -3.29 3.82 16.04
N THR A 185 -3.07 4.31 14.82
CA THR A 185 -3.54 5.62 14.33
C THR A 185 -4.90 5.59 13.64
N HIS A 186 -5.50 4.38 13.43
CA HIS A 186 -6.82 4.24 12.80
C HIS A 186 -7.91 5.03 13.54
N GLU A 187 -8.87 5.63 12.81
CA GLU A 187 -9.93 6.49 13.36
C GLU A 187 -10.66 5.89 14.58
N SER A 188 -10.86 4.57 14.62
CA SER A 188 -11.49 3.91 15.76
C SER A 188 -10.70 4.01 17.07
N LYS A 189 -9.44 4.39 16.99
CA LYS A 189 -8.60 4.60 18.18
C LYS A 189 -8.87 5.95 18.85
N LEU A 190 -9.68 6.78 18.21
CA LEU A 190 -10.22 8.02 18.79
C LEU A 190 -11.61 7.82 19.44
N PHE A 191 -12.19 6.63 19.34
CA PHE A 191 -13.46 6.35 20.02
C PHE A 191 -13.28 6.29 21.53
N PRO A 192 -14.22 6.86 22.32
CA PRO A 192 -14.06 7.01 23.78
C PRO A 192 -13.69 5.73 24.52
N ASN A 193 -14.31 4.61 24.15
CA ASN A 193 -14.03 3.30 24.75
C ASN A 193 -12.60 2.81 24.50
N TYR A 194 -12.04 3.11 23.34
CA TYR A 194 -10.64 2.77 23.05
C TYR A 194 -9.68 3.66 23.83
N ILE A 195 -9.89 4.98 23.81
CA ILE A 195 -9.06 5.94 24.54
C ILE A 195 -9.00 5.57 26.03
N LYS A 196 -10.15 5.25 26.63
CA LYS A 196 -10.21 4.80 28.02
C LYS A 196 -9.34 3.56 28.27
N ARG A 197 -9.44 2.55 27.40
CA ARG A 197 -8.69 1.30 27.51
C ARG A 197 -7.18 1.50 27.34
N VAL A 198 -6.75 2.33 26.40
CA VAL A 198 -5.32 2.60 26.13
C VAL A 198 -4.70 3.36 27.30
N LYS A 199 -5.37 4.39 27.83
CA LYS A 199 -4.90 5.15 29.00
C LYS A 199 -4.70 4.27 30.23
N THR A 200 -5.44 3.18 30.37
CA THR A 200 -5.29 2.23 31.49
C THR A 200 -4.22 1.17 31.25
N LYS A 201 -3.93 0.83 29.99
CA LYS A 201 -2.98 -0.23 29.63
C LYS A 201 -1.53 0.24 29.57
N PHE A 202 -1.31 1.49 29.17
CA PHE A 202 0.02 2.05 28.96
C PHE A 202 0.28 3.18 29.97
N GLU A 203 1.02 2.89 31.05
CA GLU A 203 1.37 3.88 32.09
C GLU A 203 2.10 5.11 31.52
N ASN A 204 2.92 4.89 30.48
CA ASN A 204 3.70 5.92 29.80
C ASN A 204 3.03 6.44 28.52
N TYR A 205 1.72 6.29 28.38
CA TYR A 205 0.98 6.85 27.25
C TYR A 205 1.21 8.37 27.21
N LEU A 206 1.92 8.83 26.19
CA LEU A 206 2.25 10.24 26.03
C LEU A 206 0.99 11.09 26.01
N LYS A 207 1.02 12.16 26.79
CA LYS A 207 -0.09 13.10 26.88
C LYS A 207 0.31 14.39 26.16
N THR A 208 0.01 14.45 24.87
CA THR A 208 0.14 15.71 24.11
C THR A 208 -0.76 16.76 24.76
N ASN A 209 -0.21 17.95 24.97
CA ASN A 209 -0.96 19.07 25.52
C ASN A 209 -1.99 19.57 24.48
N PRO A 210 -3.30 19.54 24.74
CA PRO A 210 -4.32 20.01 23.80
C PRO A 210 -4.16 21.48 23.40
N ASN A 211 -3.53 22.29 24.23
CA ASN A 211 -3.28 23.71 23.91
C ASN A 211 -2.16 23.93 22.88
N GLN A 212 -1.34 22.91 22.61
CA GLN A 212 -0.24 22.98 21.65
C GLN A 212 -0.63 22.48 20.27
N VAL A 213 -1.79 21.79 20.14
CA VAL A 213 -2.23 21.27 18.83
C VAL A 213 -2.72 22.41 17.94
N VAL A 214 -2.43 22.28 16.64
CA VAL A 214 -2.99 23.17 15.61
C VAL A 214 -4.39 22.66 15.25
N VAL A 215 -5.39 23.52 15.44
CA VAL A 215 -6.76 23.26 15.01
C VAL A 215 -6.92 23.78 13.58
N PRO A 216 -7.22 22.92 12.59
CA PRO A 216 -7.47 23.37 11.22
C PRO A 216 -8.63 24.39 11.16
N PRO A 217 -8.59 25.38 10.25
CA PRO A 217 -9.58 26.47 10.21
C PRO A 217 -11.03 26.00 9.91
N TYR A 218 -11.18 24.80 9.37
CA TYR A 218 -12.48 24.18 9.12
C TYR A 218 -13.08 23.46 10.34
N TYR A 219 -12.44 23.54 11.51
CA TYR A 219 -13.00 23.09 12.78
C TYR A 219 -13.22 24.28 13.71
N PRO A 220 -14.31 24.30 14.50
CA PRO A 220 -14.41 25.21 15.63
C PRO A 220 -13.34 24.88 16.68
N ASP A 221 -12.71 25.90 17.21
CA ASP A 221 -11.67 25.74 18.22
C ASP A 221 -12.30 25.62 19.61
N ASN A 222 -12.42 24.38 20.11
CA ASN A 222 -12.95 24.10 21.44
C ASN A 222 -12.18 22.93 22.10
N ALA A 223 -12.42 22.72 23.39
CA ALA A 223 -11.71 21.73 24.19
C ALA A 223 -11.90 20.28 23.70
N VAL A 224 -13.08 19.94 23.17
CA VAL A 224 -13.37 18.57 22.68
C VAL A 224 -12.53 18.28 21.45
N ILE A 225 -12.51 19.20 20.48
CA ILE A 225 -11.77 19.08 19.23
C ILE A 225 -10.26 19.03 19.51
N ARG A 226 -9.75 19.93 20.35
CA ARG A 226 -8.34 19.92 20.76
C ARG A 226 -7.92 18.63 21.45
N ASN A 227 -8.77 18.07 22.30
CA ASN A 227 -8.49 16.81 22.97
C ASN A 227 -8.44 15.62 22.02
N ASP A 228 -9.32 15.55 21.01
CA ASP A 228 -9.30 14.45 20.04
C ASP A 228 -8.09 14.55 19.09
N ILE A 229 -7.71 15.78 18.67
CA ILE A 229 -6.47 15.99 17.94
C ILE A 229 -5.26 15.58 18.78
N ALA A 230 -5.20 15.95 20.06
CA ALA A 230 -4.12 15.53 20.97
C ALA A 230 -4.08 14.01 21.17
N ASN A 231 -5.23 13.34 21.27
CA ASN A 231 -5.32 11.88 21.33
C ASN A 231 -4.79 11.22 20.04
N HIS A 232 -5.01 11.85 18.87
CA HIS A 232 -4.43 11.37 17.62
C HIS A 232 -2.91 11.42 17.64
N TYR A 233 -2.30 12.52 18.12
CA TYR A 233 -0.84 12.61 18.32
C TYR A 233 -0.31 11.59 19.32
N ASN A 234 -1.04 11.30 20.38
CA ASN A 234 -0.67 10.25 21.34
C ASN A 234 -0.63 8.86 20.67
N ASN A 235 -1.61 8.57 19.79
CA ASN A 235 -1.66 7.33 19.01
C ASN A 235 -0.50 7.25 17.99
N ILE A 236 -0.11 8.38 17.38
CA ILE A 236 1.05 8.48 16.49
C ILE A 236 2.33 8.16 17.24
N SER A 237 2.52 8.70 18.44
CA SER A 237 3.70 8.39 19.28
C SER A 237 3.75 6.92 19.68
N LEU A 238 2.60 6.30 19.96
CA LEU A 238 2.51 4.86 20.23
C LEU A 238 2.93 4.04 19.00
N MET A 239 2.43 4.39 17.82
CA MET A 239 2.79 3.76 16.54
C MET A 239 4.30 3.92 16.26
N ASP A 240 4.87 5.10 16.48
CA ASP A 240 6.31 5.36 16.31
C ASP A 240 7.16 4.44 17.18
N GLY A 241 6.77 4.23 18.45
CA GLY A 241 7.42 3.28 19.35
C GLY A 241 7.42 1.85 18.81
N LEU A 242 6.27 1.39 18.27
CA LEU A 242 6.17 0.05 17.65
C LEU A 242 7.01 -0.07 16.37
N VAL A 243 7.12 0.99 15.59
CA VAL A 243 8.06 1.04 14.44
C VAL A 243 9.50 0.93 14.94
N GLY A 244 9.86 1.64 16.01
CA GLY A 244 11.17 1.53 16.65
C GLY A 244 11.51 0.10 17.08
N ASP A 245 10.58 -0.60 17.71
CA ASP A 245 10.75 -2.01 18.13
C ASP A 245 10.94 -2.94 16.92
N LEU A 246 10.18 -2.73 15.83
CA LEU A 246 10.31 -3.48 14.58
C LEU A 246 11.70 -3.27 13.95
N LEU A 247 12.18 -2.03 13.87
CA LEU A 247 13.49 -1.70 13.30
C LEU A 247 14.63 -2.27 14.15
N LYS A 248 14.52 -2.21 15.48
CA LYS A 248 15.46 -2.82 16.41
C LYS A 248 15.51 -4.34 16.25
N ARG A 249 14.36 -4.99 16.05
CA ARG A 249 14.30 -6.43 15.77
C ARG A 249 14.97 -6.76 14.42
N LEU A 250 14.74 -5.96 13.37
CA LEU A 250 15.40 -6.14 12.08
C LEU A 250 16.93 -6.06 12.19
N GLU A 251 17.43 -5.15 13.03
CA GLU A 251 18.86 -4.99 13.31
C GLU A 251 19.41 -6.19 14.11
N SER A 252 18.74 -6.60 15.18
CA SER A 252 19.15 -7.74 16.01
C SER A 252 19.18 -9.08 15.26
N ASP A 253 18.29 -9.23 14.26
CA ASP A 253 18.26 -10.40 13.37
C ASP A 253 19.33 -10.32 12.24
N GLY A 254 20.19 -9.28 12.23
CA GLY A 254 21.28 -9.07 11.27
C GLY A 254 20.82 -8.73 9.85
N LEU A 255 19.58 -8.24 9.68
CA LEU A 255 18.96 -8.04 8.38
C LEU A 255 18.98 -6.57 7.91
N ALA A 256 19.24 -5.61 8.81
CA ALA A 256 19.14 -4.18 8.52
C ALA A 256 20.02 -3.74 7.33
N ASN A 257 21.26 -4.23 7.25
CA ASN A 257 22.21 -3.89 6.18
C ASN A 257 21.84 -4.49 4.80
N ASN A 258 20.80 -5.34 4.73
CA ASN A 258 20.31 -5.95 3.49
C ASN A 258 18.85 -5.62 3.19
N THR A 259 18.22 -4.72 3.94
CA THR A 259 16.79 -4.44 3.82
C THR A 259 16.54 -2.99 3.45
N ILE A 260 15.88 -2.77 2.31
CA ILE A 260 15.32 -1.48 1.91
C ILE A 260 14.03 -1.30 2.70
N ILE A 261 13.88 -0.17 3.37
CA ILE A 261 12.73 0.13 4.22
C ILE A 261 11.94 1.27 3.59
N ILE A 262 10.64 1.07 3.45
CA ILE A 262 9.67 2.08 3.02
C ILE A 262 8.68 2.25 4.16
N TRP A 263 8.54 3.47 4.69
CA TRP A 263 7.48 3.81 5.64
C TRP A 263 6.54 4.82 5.01
N THR A 264 5.23 4.60 5.15
CA THR A 264 4.16 5.48 4.66
C THR A 264 2.86 5.22 5.42
N THR A 265 1.75 5.85 4.98
CA THR A 265 0.41 5.64 5.53
C THR A 265 -0.57 5.27 4.41
N ASP A 266 -1.68 4.57 4.71
CA ASP A 266 -2.60 4.08 3.68
C ASP A 266 -3.49 5.18 3.06
N HIS A 267 -3.73 6.27 3.78
CA HIS A 267 -4.33 7.53 3.34
C HIS A 267 -4.06 8.63 4.39
N GLY A 268 -4.64 9.82 4.24
CA GLY A 268 -4.46 10.94 5.15
C GLY A 268 -5.12 10.77 6.53
N ASP A 269 -5.33 11.88 7.24
CA ASP A 269 -5.79 11.87 8.63
C ASP A 269 -7.08 11.11 8.87
N GLY A 270 -7.13 10.33 9.95
CA GLY A 270 -8.33 9.66 10.45
C GLY A 270 -9.40 10.60 11.02
N LEU A 271 -9.12 11.89 11.05
CA LEU A 271 -10.03 12.94 11.54
C LEU A 271 -11.10 13.29 10.48
N PRO A 272 -12.27 13.80 10.89
CA PRO A 272 -13.30 14.31 9.99
C PRO A 272 -12.74 15.29 8.95
N ARG A 273 -13.29 15.33 7.72
CA ARG A 273 -12.79 16.10 6.57
C ARG A 273 -11.34 15.73 6.13
N GLY A 274 -10.71 14.73 6.76
CA GLY A 274 -9.51 14.04 6.28
C GLY A 274 -9.93 12.74 5.63
N LYS A 275 -10.07 11.68 6.44
CA LYS A 275 -10.55 10.38 5.96
C LYS A 275 -11.85 10.50 5.18
N ARG A 276 -11.94 9.80 4.06
CA ARG A 276 -13.07 9.76 3.10
C ARG A 276 -13.13 10.96 2.15
N GLU A 277 -12.21 11.94 2.24
CA GLU A 277 -12.24 13.13 1.37
C GLU A 277 -11.07 13.13 0.38
N LEU A 278 -11.23 13.87 -0.73
CA LEU A 278 -10.20 14.05 -1.76
C LEU A 278 -9.33 15.30 -1.52
N TYR A 279 -9.52 15.98 -0.41
CA TYR A 279 -8.61 17.04 0.04
C TYR A 279 -7.22 16.48 0.38
N ASP A 280 -6.18 17.32 0.39
CA ASP A 280 -4.82 16.89 0.78
C ASP A 280 -4.82 16.27 2.19
N SER A 281 -5.69 16.73 3.10
CA SER A 281 -5.89 16.11 4.42
C SER A 281 -6.30 14.62 4.35
N GLY A 282 -6.95 14.19 3.27
CA GLY A 282 -7.40 12.81 3.07
C GLY A 282 -6.52 11.97 2.16
N ILE A 283 -5.79 12.59 1.22
CA ILE A 283 -5.02 11.82 0.22
C ILE A 283 -3.51 12.07 0.24
N LYS A 284 -3.01 13.13 0.88
CA LYS A 284 -1.58 13.40 0.97
C LYS A 284 -0.97 12.65 2.16
N VAL A 285 0.08 11.86 1.88
CA VAL A 285 0.73 11.01 2.87
C VAL A 285 2.24 11.25 2.92
N PRO A 286 2.90 11.06 4.06
CA PRO A 286 4.35 11.06 4.13
C PRO A 286 4.92 9.76 3.57
N LEU A 287 6.14 9.79 3.04
CA LEU A 287 6.89 8.59 2.70
C LEU A 287 8.37 8.76 3.03
N ILE A 288 8.93 7.80 3.73
CA ILE A 288 10.37 7.70 4.01
C ILE A 288 10.90 6.46 3.31
N LEU A 289 11.96 6.63 2.53
CA LEU A 289 12.67 5.53 1.88
C LEU A 289 14.10 5.46 2.44
N TYR A 290 14.44 4.36 3.10
CA TYR A 290 15.80 4.04 3.49
C TYR A 290 16.37 2.95 2.58
N VAL A 291 17.52 3.21 1.98
CA VAL A 291 18.27 2.26 1.16
C VAL A 291 19.62 2.00 1.83
N PRO A 292 19.96 0.74 2.16
CA PRO A 292 21.26 0.41 2.74
C PRO A 292 22.44 0.82 1.83
N GLU A 293 23.57 1.17 2.43
CA GLU A 293 24.73 1.76 1.73
C GLU A 293 25.19 0.94 0.52
N LYS A 294 25.18 -0.38 0.63
CA LYS A 294 25.62 -1.29 -0.46
C LYS A 294 24.73 -1.28 -1.70
N TYR A 295 23.49 -0.75 -1.60
CA TYR A 295 22.55 -0.59 -2.71
C TYR A 295 22.44 0.86 -3.16
N GLN A 296 23.17 1.78 -2.51
CA GLN A 296 23.16 3.19 -2.86
C GLN A 296 24.05 3.45 -4.07
N ASN A 297 23.45 3.58 -5.24
CA ASN A 297 24.07 4.16 -6.45
C ASN A 297 23.69 5.66 -6.59
N PHE A 298 23.44 6.35 -5.49
CA PHE A 298 22.74 7.62 -5.40
C PHE A 298 23.56 8.69 -4.65
N ASP A 299 23.33 9.96 -4.97
CA ASP A 299 23.92 11.09 -4.27
C ASP A 299 23.36 11.18 -2.83
N LYS A 300 24.19 10.91 -1.83
CA LYS A 300 23.84 10.91 -0.40
C LYS A 300 23.35 12.29 0.13
N THR A 301 23.45 13.34 -0.68
CA THR A 301 23.04 14.70 -0.28
C THR A 301 21.55 14.94 -0.37
N ILE A 302 20.79 14.12 -1.13
CA ILE A 302 19.35 14.29 -1.29
C ILE A 302 18.62 13.73 -0.08
N LYS A 303 18.09 14.62 0.74
CA LYS A 303 17.28 14.30 1.91
C LYS A 303 15.78 14.48 1.66
N PHE A 304 15.42 15.37 0.75
CA PHE A 304 14.05 15.70 0.41
C PHE A 304 13.82 15.55 -1.08
N ASP A 305 12.69 14.94 -1.44
CA ASP A 305 12.20 14.86 -2.80
C ASP A 305 10.75 15.35 -2.83
N ASN A 306 10.49 16.39 -3.61
CA ASN A 306 9.18 17.02 -3.71
C ASN A 306 8.46 16.70 -5.03
N ARG A 307 8.94 15.74 -5.80
CA ARG A 307 8.25 15.26 -7.00
C ARG A 307 6.87 14.72 -6.65
N LEU A 308 5.95 14.82 -7.60
CA LEU A 308 4.63 14.20 -7.47
C LEU A 308 4.77 12.67 -7.57
N ILE A 309 4.42 11.99 -6.51
CA ILE A 309 4.41 10.53 -6.39
C ILE A 309 2.96 10.06 -6.21
N SER A 310 2.52 9.15 -7.06
CA SER A 310 1.29 8.41 -6.84
C SER A 310 1.57 7.19 -5.95
N PHE A 311 0.62 6.82 -5.12
CA PHE A 311 0.68 5.60 -4.31
C PHE A 311 0.84 4.33 -5.17
N LEU A 312 0.44 4.41 -6.43
CA LEU A 312 0.64 3.36 -7.44
C LEU A 312 2.11 3.15 -7.83
N ASP A 313 2.98 4.12 -7.56
CA ASP A 313 4.40 4.09 -7.95
C ASP A 313 5.26 3.22 -7.02
N ILE A 314 4.74 2.88 -5.83
CA ILE A 314 5.49 2.12 -4.82
C ILE A 314 5.80 0.71 -5.33
N GLY A 315 4.80 -0.02 -5.84
CA GLY A 315 5.00 -1.37 -6.38
C GLY A 315 6.03 -1.43 -7.53
N PRO A 316 5.87 -0.64 -8.61
CA PRO A 316 6.86 -0.52 -9.68
C PRO A 316 8.26 -0.15 -9.19
N SER A 317 8.37 0.74 -8.20
CA SER A 317 9.67 1.12 -7.62
C SER A 317 10.33 -0.04 -6.88
N ILE A 318 9.55 -0.83 -6.14
CA ILE A 318 10.05 -2.05 -5.46
C ILE A 318 10.51 -3.07 -6.51
N LEU A 319 9.74 -3.30 -7.59
CA LEU A 319 10.11 -4.23 -8.66
C LEU A 319 11.38 -3.79 -9.36
N GLU A 320 11.53 -2.51 -9.68
CA GLU A 320 12.76 -1.97 -10.28
C GLU A 320 13.98 -2.17 -9.37
N LEU A 321 13.85 -1.83 -8.07
CA LEU A 321 14.92 -2.02 -7.08
C LEU A 321 15.26 -3.51 -6.87
N ALA A 322 14.32 -4.41 -7.12
CA ALA A 322 14.52 -5.86 -7.11
C ALA A 322 15.13 -6.40 -8.41
N GLY A 323 15.29 -5.57 -9.45
CA GLY A 323 15.73 -5.97 -10.79
C GLY A 323 14.70 -6.82 -11.53
N ILE A 324 13.40 -6.61 -11.27
CA ILE A 324 12.29 -7.37 -11.86
C ILE A 324 11.56 -6.47 -12.87
N PRO A 325 11.27 -6.96 -14.09
CA PRO A 325 10.50 -6.21 -15.08
C PRO A 325 9.13 -5.79 -14.53
N ILE A 326 8.76 -4.53 -14.79
CA ILE A 326 7.48 -3.98 -14.37
C ILE A 326 6.40 -4.43 -15.36
N PRO A 327 5.33 -5.10 -14.89
CA PRO A 327 4.21 -5.50 -15.75
C PRO A 327 3.52 -4.29 -16.38
N SER A 328 3.18 -4.40 -17.68
CA SER A 328 2.59 -3.31 -18.47
C SER A 328 1.17 -2.91 -18.04
N TYR A 329 0.46 -3.75 -17.27
CA TYR A 329 -0.86 -3.43 -16.75
C TYR A 329 -0.84 -2.44 -15.56
N MET A 330 0.33 -2.21 -14.94
CA MET A 330 0.46 -1.28 -13.83
C MET A 330 0.33 0.16 -14.31
N ASP A 331 -0.50 0.96 -13.64
CA ASP A 331 -0.65 2.40 -13.93
C ASP A 331 0.48 3.23 -13.26
N GLY A 332 1.14 2.66 -12.26
CA GLY A 332 2.29 3.24 -11.59
C GLY A 332 3.56 3.16 -12.44
N SER A 333 4.55 3.97 -12.07
CA SER A 333 5.90 3.97 -12.65
C SER A 333 6.95 4.03 -11.53
N PRO A 334 8.21 3.62 -11.77
CA PRO A 334 9.22 3.52 -10.72
C PRO A 334 9.77 4.89 -10.32
N GLN A 335 8.99 5.68 -9.62
CA GLN A 335 9.34 7.06 -9.25
C GLN A 335 10.28 7.14 -8.03
N LEU A 336 10.23 6.14 -7.12
CA LEU A 336 11.08 6.15 -5.93
C LEU A 336 12.51 5.75 -6.29
N TYR A 337 13.49 6.50 -5.79
CA TYR A 337 14.92 6.21 -5.96
C TYR A 337 15.42 6.20 -7.43
N ASN A 338 14.62 6.67 -8.38
CA ASN A 338 14.97 6.73 -9.80
C ASN A 338 15.01 8.17 -10.29
N LYS A 339 16.21 8.64 -10.70
CA LYS A 339 16.41 10.00 -11.24
C LYS A 339 16.07 10.12 -12.72
N ASN A 340 16.08 9.00 -13.44
CA ASN A 340 15.95 8.99 -14.90
C ASN A 340 14.51 8.81 -15.37
N VAL A 341 13.56 8.61 -14.43
CA VAL A 341 12.16 8.46 -14.75
C VAL A 341 11.52 9.81 -15.12
N LYS A 342 10.61 9.81 -16.08
CA LYS A 342 9.81 11.00 -16.40
C LYS A 342 8.94 11.39 -15.20
N HIS A 343 9.12 12.62 -14.73
CA HIS A 343 8.32 13.12 -13.60
C HIS A 343 6.85 13.24 -13.99
N ARG A 344 5.96 12.90 -13.05
CA ARG A 344 4.53 13.10 -13.23
C ARG A 344 4.17 14.58 -13.23
N LYS A 345 3.26 14.97 -14.11
CA LYS A 345 2.64 16.31 -14.09
C LYS A 345 1.40 16.33 -13.23
N PHE A 346 0.69 15.21 -13.15
CA PHE A 346 -0.58 15.06 -12.44
C PHE A 346 -0.64 13.75 -11.65
N ILE A 347 -1.37 13.77 -10.55
CA ILE A 347 -1.89 12.60 -9.86
C ILE A 347 -3.42 12.65 -9.89
N TYR A 348 -4.05 11.49 -9.74
CA TYR A 348 -5.49 11.33 -9.81
C TYR A 348 -6.00 10.57 -8.59
N ALA A 349 -7.19 10.94 -8.10
CA ALA A 349 -7.85 10.25 -7.00
C ALA A 349 -9.36 10.18 -7.24
N SER A 350 -10.02 9.24 -6.59
CA SER A 350 -11.46 9.04 -6.69
C SER A 350 -12.11 8.79 -5.33
N LYS A 351 -13.38 9.19 -5.22
CA LYS A 351 -14.25 8.88 -4.10
C LYS A 351 -15.57 8.38 -4.67
N ASP A 352 -15.97 7.20 -4.26
CA ASP A 352 -17.22 6.56 -4.66
C ASP A 352 -18.04 6.24 -3.41
N ARG A 353 -18.93 5.23 -3.43
CA ARG A 353 -19.77 4.92 -2.26
C ARG A 353 -18.91 4.64 -1.02
N LEU A 354 -19.23 5.35 0.06
CA LEU A 354 -18.61 5.21 1.37
C LEU A 354 -19.64 4.73 2.38
N ASP A 355 -19.44 3.54 2.91
CA ASP A 355 -20.34 2.90 3.87
C ASP A 355 -21.82 2.94 3.38
N GLU A 356 -22.69 3.77 3.95
CA GLU A 356 -24.11 3.89 3.61
C GLU A 356 -24.42 4.93 2.51
N PHE A 357 -23.44 5.78 2.16
CA PHE A 357 -23.69 6.94 1.29
C PHE A 357 -23.00 6.80 -0.06
N GLU A 358 -23.76 7.07 -1.11
CA GLU A 358 -23.23 7.17 -2.45
C GLU A 358 -22.59 8.53 -2.68
N PHE A 359 -21.38 8.53 -3.17
CA PHE A 359 -20.64 9.66 -3.70
C PHE A 359 -20.06 9.27 -5.05
N ARG A 360 -19.73 10.26 -5.86
CA ARG A 360 -18.93 10.08 -7.06
C ARG A 360 -18.14 11.35 -7.32
N GLU A 361 -16.87 11.32 -6.96
CA GLU A 361 -15.96 12.44 -7.11
C GLU A 361 -14.67 11.96 -7.79
N ARG A 362 -14.10 12.82 -8.62
CA ARG A 362 -12.80 12.58 -9.29
C ARG A 362 -11.93 13.80 -9.12
N ALA A 363 -10.68 13.60 -8.70
CA ALA A 363 -9.72 14.67 -8.49
C ALA A 363 -8.51 14.52 -9.40
N VAL A 364 -7.99 15.66 -9.84
CA VAL A 364 -6.68 15.80 -10.46
C VAL A 364 -5.89 16.86 -9.71
N ARG A 365 -4.62 16.58 -9.44
CA ARG A 365 -3.70 17.50 -8.76
C ARG A 365 -2.37 17.58 -9.50
N ASP A 366 -1.87 18.80 -9.66
CA ASP A 366 -0.48 19.06 -10.07
C ASP A 366 0.38 19.47 -8.83
N SER A 367 1.52 20.10 -9.03
CA SER A 367 2.37 20.56 -7.91
C SER A 367 1.72 21.65 -7.05
N ARG A 368 0.79 22.43 -7.58
CA ARG A 368 0.20 23.60 -6.90
C ARG A 368 -1.33 23.56 -6.83
N PHE A 369 -2.00 23.16 -7.91
CA PHE A 369 -3.46 23.22 -7.99
C PHE A 369 -4.09 21.84 -7.85
N LYS A 370 -5.26 21.79 -7.23
CA LYS A 370 -6.15 20.64 -7.20
C LYS A 370 -7.50 21.02 -7.75
N TYR A 371 -8.03 20.17 -8.64
CA TYR A 371 -9.40 20.27 -9.15
C TYR A 371 -10.16 19.01 -8.78
N ILE A 372 -11.38 19.17 -8.26
CA ILE A 372 -12.31 18.09 -7.94
C ILE A 372 -13.58 18.29 -8.75
N LYS A 373 -13.98 17.25 -9.50
CA LYS A 373 -15.28 17.16 -10.12
C LYS A 373 -16.19 16.28 -9.27
N ASN A 374 -17.30 16.87 -8.81
CA ASN A 374 -18.35 16.18 -8.09
C ASN A 374 -19.49 15.84 -9.06
N TYR A 375 -19.75 14.54 -9.27
CA TYR A 375 -20.83 14.06 -10.14
C TYR A 375 -22.18 13.95 -9.43
N MET A 376 -22.21 14.15 -8.12
CA MET A 376 -23.40 14.14 -7.28
C MET A 376 -23.45 15.45 -6.47
N PRO A 377 -23.56 16.61 -7.15
CA PRO A 377 -23.69 17.89 -6.47
C PRO A 377 -24.95 17.90 -5.59
N ASN A 378 -25.07 18.88 -4.72
CA ASN A 378 -26.17 19.04 -3.77
C ASN A 378 -26.17 17.97 -2.64
N ARG A 379 -25.06 17.24 -2.47
CA ARG A 379 -24.84 16.40 -1.29
C ARG A 379 -23.76 17.03 -0.42
N PRO A 380 -23.97 17.16 0.90
CA PRO A 380 -22.91 17.62 1.80
C PRO A 380 -21.75 16.61 1.87
N GLY A 381 -20.56 17.12 2.17
CA GLY A 381 -19.42 16.26 2.49
C GLY A 381 -19.60 15.58 3.85
N ALA A 382 -20.13 16.30 4.82
CA ALA A 382 -20.54 15.74 6.11
C ALA A 382 -21.88 14.99 5.95
N THR A 383 -21.90 13.74 6.38
CA THR A 383 -23.08 12.87 6.45
C THR A 383 -23.05 12.12 7.77
N HIS A 384 -24.20 11.71 8.29
CA HIS A 384 -24.27 10.90 9.51
C HIS A 384 -23.81 9.46 9.23
N LEU A 385 -22.52 9.21 9.40
CA LEU A 385 -21.93 7.86 9.33
C LEU A 385 -21.83 7.29 10.74
N ALA A 386 -22.63 6.27 11.06
CA ALA A 386 -22.69 5.66 12.40
C ALA A 386 -21.31 5.26 12.96
N TYR A 387 -20.38 4.89 12.08
CA TYR A 387 -19.02 4.56 12.49
C TYR A 387 -18.20 5.80 12.90
N ARG A 388 -18.17 6.84 12.06
CA ARG A 388 -17.42 8.08 12.31
C ARG A 388 -18.03 8.91 13.45
N ASP A 389 -19.34 8.90 13.59
CA ASP A 389 -20.07 9.67 14.60
C ASP A 389 -19.84 9.18 16.04
N GLN A 390 -19.07 8.08 16.22
CA GLN A 390 -18.57 7.68 17.54
C GLN A 390 -17.43 8.58 18.06
N MET A 391 -16.76 9.37 17.21
CA MET A 391 -15.76 10.34 17.66
C MET A 391 -16.43 11.53 18.36
N LEU A 392 -15.87 11.94 19.50
CA LEU A 392 -16.34 13.13 20.20
C LEU A 392 -16.14 14.39 19.37
N LEU A 393 -15.05 14.49 18.60
CA LEU A 393 -14.82 15.58 17.65
C LEU A 393 -15.99 15.67 16.65
N MET A 394 -16.41 14.55 16.06
CA MET A 394 -17.51 14.56 15.08
C MET A 394 -18.84 14.95 15.72
N GLN A 395 -19.10 14.46 16.93
CA GLN A 395 -20.30 14.87 17.71
C GLN A 395 -20.29 16.38 17.99
N SER A 396 -19.13 16.92 18.40
CA SER A 396 -18.97 18.37 18.60
C SER A 396 -19.18 19.17 17.32
N LEU A 397 -18.76 18.64 16.15
CA LEU A 397 -19.03 19.29 14.87
C LEU A 397 -20.53 19.34 14.57
N TRP A 398 -21.27 18.23 14.76
CA TRP A 398 -22.73 18.19 14.58
C TRP A 398 -23.45 19.14 15.53
N GLU A 399 -23.11 19.14 16.83
CA GLU A 399 -23.68 20.04 17.82
C GLU A 399 -23.51 21.53 17.45
N ASN A 400 -22.31 21.91 16.97
CA ASN A 400 -22.05 23.29 16.55
C ASN A 400 -22.78 23.64 15.25
N HIS A 401 -22.91 22.70 14.30
CA HIS A 401 -23.68 22.89 13.07
C HIS A 401 -25.15 23.10 13.36
N GLU A 402 -25.78 22.21 14.12
CA GLU A 402 -27.20 22.27 14.51
C GLU A 402 -27.54 23.54 15.30
N ALA A 403 -26.60 24.00 16.14
CA ALA A 403 -26.73 25.22 16.90
C ALA A 403 -26.44 26.50 16.09
N GLY A 404 -26.09 26.41 14.80
CA GLY A 404 -25.75 27.57 13.95
C GLY A 404 -24.51 28.33 14.41
N LYS A 405 -23.55 27.66 15.07
CA LYS A 405 -22.32 28.26 15.65
C LYS A 405 -21.11 28.15 14.73
N LEU A 406 -21.21 27.44 13.61
CA LEU A 406 -20.12 27.35 12.65
C LEU A 406 -19.99 28.62 11.83
N ASN A 407 -18.77 29.10 11.61
CA ASN A 407 -18.49 30.16 10.66
C ASN A 407 -18.57 29.64 9.20
N GLU A 408 -18.46 30.55 8.21
CA GLU A 408 -18.56 30.22 6.79
C GLU A 408 -17.58 29.12 6.33
N ILE A 409 -16.34 29.09 6.82
CA ILE A 409 -15.34 28.08 6.46
C ILE A 409 -15.72 26.72 7.07
N GLN A 410 -16.21 26.72 8.30
CA GLN A 410 -16.56 25.54 9.05
C GLN A 410 -17.85 24.87 8.56
N SER A 411 -18.84 25.70 8.10
CA SER A 411 -20.13 25.19 7.59
C SER A 411 -20.01 24.53 6.23
N ARG A 412 -19.07 24.92 5.38
CA ARG A 412 -18.95 24.45 3.98
C ARG A 412 -18.95 22.93 3.82
N TRP A 413 -18.42 22.19 4.77
CA TRP A 413 -18.41 20.73 4.69
C TRP A 413 -19.79 20.12 4.97
N PHE A 414 -20.66 20.86 5.65
CA PHE A 414 -22.06 20.51 5.95
C PHE A 414 -23.02 21.02 4.90
N ASP A 415 -22.62 21.99 4.08
CA ASP A 415 -23.43 22.56 3.02
C ASP A 415 -23.41 21.68 1.76
N GLU A 416 -24.34 21.91 0.85
CA GLU A 416 -24.38 21.33 -0.48
C GLU A 416 -23.07 21.66 -1.21
N ARG A 417 -22.44 20.64 -1.81
CA ARG A 417 -21.17 20.79 -2.52
C ARG A 417 -21.40 21.17 -3.98
N PRO A 418 -20.59 22.07 -4.54
CA PRO A 418 -20.65 22.42 -5.94
C PRO A 418 -20.18 21.27 -6.85
N GLU A 419 -20.53 21.34 -8.14
CA GLU A 419 -20.03 20.40 -9.16
C GLU A 419 -18.51 20.53 -9.37
N HIS A 420 -17.97 21.75 -9.25
CA HIS A 420 -16.58 22.05 -9.51
C HIS A 420 -15.92 22.70 -8.30
N GLU A 421 -14.77 22.14 -7.90
CA GLU A 421 -13.92 22.73 -6.88
C GLU A 421 -12.50 22.90 -7.44
N LEU A 422 -11.89 24.06 -7.22
CA LEU A 422 -10.49 24.34 -7.57
C LEU A 422 -9.79 24.99 -6.38
N TYR A 423 -8.62 24.46 -6.01
CA TYR A 423 -7.84 24.94 -4.88
C TYR A 423 -6.41 25.28 -5.28
N ASP A 424 -5.86 26.38 -4.78
CA ASP A 424 -4.45 26.73 -4.84
C ASP A 424 -3.78 26.28 -3.53
N ILE A 425 -3.22 25.08 -3.54
CA ILE A 425 -2.70 24.42 -2.33
C ILE A 425 -1.49 25.15 -1.73
N GLU A 426 -0.77 25.92 -2.53
CA GLU A 426 0.36 26.71 -2.04
C GLU A 426 -0.10 27.87 -1.15
N ASN A 427 -1.19 28.55 -1.52
CA ASN A 427 -1.73 29.70 -0.81
C ASN A 427 -2.88 29.33 0.16
N ASP A 428 -3.52 28.18 -0.04
CA ASP A 428 -4.61 27.65 0.78
C ASP A 428 -4.38 26.14 1.07
N PRO A 429 -3.43 25.79 1.93
CA PRO A 429 -3.10 24.39 2.23
C PRO A 429 -4.23 23.62 2.93
N TYR A 430 -5.25 24.33 3.43
CA TYR A 430 -6.42 23.73 4.05
C TYR A 430 -7.62 23.58 3.09
N GLU A 431 -7.48 24.01 1.84
CA GLU A 431 -8.52 23.88 0.81
C GLU A 431 -9.87 24.44 1.28
N THR A 432 -9.83 25.67 1.77
CA THR A 432 -10.98 26.38 2.33
C THR A 432 -11.62 27.37 1.36
N LYS A 433 -10.91 27.74 0.28
CA LYS A 433 -11.38 28.72 -0.70
C LYS A 433 -11.52 28.09 -2.08
N ASN A 434 -12.74 27.78 -2.48
CA ASN A 434 -13.01 27.29 -3.83
C ASN A 434 -12.85 28.42 -4.87
N LEU A 435 -11.92 28.23 -5.81
CA LEU A 435 -11.55 29.17 -6.87
C LEU A 435 -12.23 28.86 -8.22
N ALA A 436 -13.07 27.80 -8.30
CA ALA A 436 -13.70 27.36 -9.55
C ALA A 436 -14.59 28.40 -10.22
N TYR A 437 -15.03 29.40 -9.47
CA TYR A 437 -15.93 30.46 -9.99
C TYR A 437 -15.26 31.86 -9.98
N VAL A 438 -13.92 31.88 -9.83
CA VAL A 438 -13.13 33.13 -9.80
C VAL A 438 -12.47 33.35 -11.15
N ASN A 439 -12.74 34.48 -11.79
CA ASN A 439 -12.30 34.77 -13.16
C ASN A 439 -10.79 34.72 -13.38
N ASP A 440 -9.98 35.03 -12.37
CA ASP A 440 -8.53 35.06 -12.44
C ASP A 440 -7.90 33.66 -12.62
N TYR A 441 -8.68 32.60 -12.42
CA TYR A 441 -8.22 31.20 -12.51
C TYR A 441 -8.76 30.47 -13.76
N LYS A 442 -9.14 31.19 -14.81
CA LYS A 442 -9.69 30.61 -16.07
C LYS A 442 -8.72 29.63 -16.74
N GLU A 443 -7.41 29.90 -16.68
CA GLU A 443 -6.39 29.01 -17.26
C GLU A 443 -6.38 27.66 -16.53
N GLN A 444 -6.39 27.69 -15.21
CA GLN A 444 -6.43 26.47 -14.39
C GLN A 444 -7.72 25.68 -14.60
N LEU A 445 -8.85 26.39 -14.73
CA LEU A 445 -10.16 25.81 -15.03
C LEU A 445 -10.27 25.24 -16.46
N ALA A 446 -9.43 25.65 -17.40
CA ALA A 446 -9.33 25.01 -18.69
C ALA A 446 -8.42 23.76 -18.61
N ARG A 447 -7.25 23.87 -17.97
CA ARG A 447 -6.20 22.87 -17.95
C ARG A 447 -6.51 21.68 -17.04
N MET A 448 -6.98 21.91 -15.81
CA MET A 448 -7.16 20.84 -14.83
C MET A 448 -8.31 19.88 -15.20
N PRO A 449 -9.52 20.37 -15.56
CA PRO A 449 -10.58 19.49 -16.06
C PRO A 449 -10.20 18.73 -17.33
N ALA A 450 -9.42 19.36 -18.25
CA ALA A 450 -8.94 18.69 -19.46
C ALA A 450 -8.03 17.50 -19.11
N ALA A 451 -7.08 17.68 -18.18
CA ALA A 451 -6.22 16.60 -17.69
C ALA A 451 -7.02 15.47 -17.02
N LEU A 452 -8.06 15.81 -16.26
CA LEU A 452 -8.97 14.83 -15.67
C LEU A 452 -9.73 14.04 -16.73
N SER A 453 -10.26 14.73 -17.74
CA SER A 453 -11.00 14.09 -18.85
C SER A 453 -10.11 13.18 -19.68
N GLU A 454 -8.87 13.60 -19.97
CA GLU A 454 -7.88 12.78 -20.66
C GLU A 454 -7.59 11.49 -19.89
N TRP A 455 -7.36 11.59 -18.59
CA TRP A 455 -7.13 10.41 -17.74
C TRP A 455 -8.36 9.48 -17.73
N LEU A 456 -9.56 9.99 -17.57
CA LEU A 456 -10.79 9.19 -17.58
C LEU A 456 -11.04 8.53 -18.93
N SER A 457 -10.65 9.15 -20.05
CA SER A 457 -10.80 8.56 -21.37
C SER A 457 -9.92 7.32 -21.61
N THR A 458 -8.84 7.20 -20.84
CA THR A 458 -7.88 6.09 -20.91
C THR A 458 -8.03 5.09 -19.76
N THR A 459 -8.83 5.44 -18.76
CA THR A 459 -9.07 4.62 -17.56
C THR A 459 -10.47 4.05 -17.62
N ALA A 460 -10.61 2.72 -17.56
CA ALA A 460 -11.92 2.07 -17.47
C ALA A 460 -12.55 2.36 -16.10
N ASP A 461 -13.37 3.39 -16.00
CA ASP A 461 -14.07 3.75 -14.76
C ASP A 461 -15.32 2.87 -14.58
N MET A 462 -15.22 1.84 -13.74
CA MET A 462 -16.32 0.92 -13.46
C MET A 462 -17.46 1.55 -12.64
N SER A 463 -17.30 2.79 -12.14
CA SER A 463 -18.36 3.52 -11.42
C SER A 463 -19.41 4.12 -12.36
N ASP A 464 -19.25 3.99 -13.67
CA ASP A 464 -20.32 4.32 -14.63
C ASP A 464 -21.49 3.32 -14.54
N GLU A 465 -21.24 2.14 -13.99
CA GLU A 465 -22.24 1.13 -13.73
C GLU A 465 -22.69 1.13 -12.25
N PRO A 466 -24.00 0.99 -11.96
CA PRO A 466 -24.46 0.82 -10.58
C PRO A 466 -23.79 -0.37 -9.87
N GLU A 467 -23.36 -0.16 -8.62
CA GLU A 467 -22.60 -1.16 -7.86
C GLU A 467 -23.27 -2.55 -7.84
N ILE A 468 -24.61 -2.60 -7.73
CA ILE A 468 -25.36 -3.86 -7.71
C ILE A 468 -25.21 -4.65 -9.04
N GLN A 469 -25.11 -3.95 -10.18
CA GLN A 469 -24.92 -4.60 -11.48
C GLN A 469 -23.49 -5.11 -11.62
N MET A 470 -22.50 -4.30 -11.25
CA MET A 470 -21.10 -4.70 -11.19
C MET A 470 -20.91 -5.92 -10.27
N ALA A 471 -21.48 -5.89 -9.06
CA ALA A 471 -21.42 -6.99 -8.11
C ALA A 471 -22.03 -8.30 -8.65
N ARG A 472 -23.15 -8.23 -9.39
CA ARG A 472 -23.77 -9.38 -10.06
C ARG A 472 -22.90 -9.99 -11.17
N LYS A 473 -22.12 -9.15 -11.86
CA LYS A 473 -21.13 -9.64 -12.84
C LYS A 473 -19.97 -10.37 -12.14
N PHE A 474 -19.53 -9.83 -11.00
CA PHE A 474 -18.48 -10.45 -10.21
C PHE A 474 -18.94 -11.76 -9.54
N TRP A 475 -20.14 -11.76 -8.99
CA TRP A 475 -20.73 -12.89 -8.27
C TRP A 475 -22.12 -13.21 -8.83
N PRO A 476 -22.21 -13.99 -9.93
CA PRO A 476 -23.47 -14.42 -10.50
C PRO A 476 -24.34 -15.14 -9.45
N ASN A 477 -25.65 -14.88 -9.49
CA ASN A 477 -26.60 -15.39 -8.49
C ASN A 477 -26.25 -15.01 -7.03
N GLN A 478 -25.47 -13.93 -6.82
CA GLN A 478 -25.01 -13.44 -5.51
C GLN A 478 -24.18 -14.49 -4.73
N LYS A 479 -23.56 -15.42 -5.43
CA LYS A 479 -22.69 -16.45 -4.87
C LYS A 479 -21.27 -16.24 -5.36
N GLN A 480 -20.30 -16.40 -4.45
CA GLN A 480 -18.89 -16.36 -4.82
C GLN A 480 -18.58 -17.50 -5.78
N PRO A 481 -18.07 -17.19 -6.99
CA PRO A 481 -17.62 -18.24 -7.90
C PRO A 481 -16.42 -18.98 -7.32
N VAL A 482 -16.25 -20.22 -7.70
CA VAL A 482 -15.10 -21.07 -7.37
C VAL A 482 -14.20 -21.13 -8.59
N THR A 483 -12.90 -20.97 -8.40
CA THR A 483 -11.92 -21.16 -9.47
C THR A 483 -11.87 -22.62 -9.89
N ASP A 484 -11.77 -22.92 -11.18
CA ASP A 484 -11.68 -24.28 -11.66
C ASP A 484 -10.35 -24.93 -11.23
N MET A 485 -10.41 -26.23 -10.90
CA MET A 485 -9.20 -27.02 -10.59
C MET A 485 -8.23 -26.99 -11.76
N PRO A 486 -6.90 -26.89 -11.51
CA PRO A 486 -5.92 -27.02 -12.58
C PRO A 486 -5.92 -28.44 -13.15
N ILE A 487 -5.47 -28.59 -14.39
CA ILE A 487 -5.11 -29.89 -14.96
C ILE A 487 -3.60 -30.07 -14.95
N PHE A 488 -3.12 -31.31 -15.16
CA PHE A 488 -1.69 -31.57 -15.17
C PHE A 488 -1.29 -32.55 -16.29
N ARG A 489 0.00 -32.51 -16.61
CA ARG A 489 0.67 -33.53 -17.41
C ARG A 489 2.09 -33.76 -16.90
N ILE A 490 2.64 -34.92 -17.15
CA ILE A 490 4.06 -35.23 -16.90
C ILE A 490 4.75 -35.34 -18.26
N ASN A 491 5.86 -34.65 -18.44
CA ASN A 491 6.65 -34.70 -19.66
C ASN A 491 7.67 -35.86 -19.64
N ASN A 492 8.40 -36.05 -20.75
CA ASN A 492 9.39 -37.12 -20.91
C ASN A 492 10.56 -37.01 -19.93
N ASP A 493 10.83 -35.81 -19.39
CA ASP A 493 11.88 -35.55 -18.41
C ASP A 493 11.44 -35.78 -16.95
N LYS A 494 10.25 -36.40 -16.76
CA LYS A 494 9.57 -36.61 -15.49
C LYS A 494 9.28 -35.29 -14.74
N GLU A 495 9.00 -34.20 -15.46
CA GLU A 495 8.59 -32.94 -14.88
C GLU A 495 7.06 -32.82 -14.91
N LEU A 496 6.49 -32.44 -13.76
CA LEU A 496 5.07 -32.11 -13.62
C LEU A 496 4.83 -30.69 -14.14
N ILE A 497 3.87 -30.58 -15.06
CA ILE A 497 3.39 -29.33 -15.66
C ILE A 497 1.96 -29.13 -15.19
N LEU A 498 1.71 -28.09 -14.42
CA LEU A 498 0.36 -27.65 -14.06
C LEU A 498 -0.15 -26.65 -15.11
N ILE A 499 -1.40 -26.78 -15.50
CA ILE A 499 -2.05 -25.98 -16.53
C ILE A 499 -3.34 -25.38 -15.93
N PRO A 500 -3.53 -24.07 -15.93
CA PRO A 500 -4.76 -23.46 -15.46
C PRO A 500 -5.89 -23.70 -16.47
N ASN A 501 -7.14 -23.85 -15.98
CA ASN A 501 -8.30 -23.95 -16.85
C ASN A 501 -8.69 -22.60 -17.47
N HIS A 502 -8.44 -21.51 -16.79
CA HIS A 502 -8.59 -20.17 -17.33
C HIS A 502 -7.24 -19.48 -17.38
N GLU A 503 -6.96 -18.82 -18.50
CA GLU A 503 -5.72 -18.07 -18.69
C GLU A 503 -5.51 -17.08 -17.54
N PHE A 504 -4.27 -17.02 -17.05
CA PHE A 504 -3.84 -16.19 -15.93
C PHE A 504 -4.34 -16.60 -14.54
N ASP A 505 -5.06 -17.71 -14.33
CA ASP A 505 -5.29 -18.19 -12.98
C ASP A 505 -3.96 -18.53 -12.30
N SER A 506 -3.79 -18.06 -11.06
CA SER A 506 -2.56 -18.35 -10.31
C SER A 506 -2.62 -19.75 -9.74
N LEU A 507 -1.56 -20.53 -9.96
CA LEU A 507 -1.46 -21.91 -9.54
C LEU A 507 -0.56 -22.07 -8.32
N GLY A 508 -0.96 -22.90 -7.38
CA GLY A 508 -0.15 -23.34 -6.27
C GLY A 508 0.01 -24.84 -6.23
N TYR A 509 1.13 -25.28 -5.68
CA TYR A 509 1.37 -26.71 -5.42
C TYR A 509 2.00 -26.95 -4.07
N LYS A 510 1.82 -28.14 -3.59
CA LYS A 510 2.43 -28.66 -2.37
C LYS A 510 3.00 -30.04 -2.68
N LEU A 511 4.29 -30.22 -2.40
CA LEU A 511 4.98 -31.50 -2.55
C LEU A 511 5.08 -32.15 -1.18
N ASN A 512 4.51 -33.35 -1.04
CA ASN A 512 4.44 -34.08 0.22
C ASN A 512 3.83 -33.20 1.34
N ASP A 513 4.49 -33.06 2.48
CA ASP A 513 4.05 -32.24 3.61
C ASP A 513 4.67 -30.84 3.67
N ASP A 514 5.30 -30.40 2.55
CA ASP A 514 5.89 -29.06 2.45
C ASP A 514 4.81 -27.95 2.46
N ARG A 515 5.23 -26.68 2.54
CA ARG A 515 4.32 -25.51 2.41
C ARG A 515 3.78 -25.36 0.98
N TRP A 516 2.69 -24.62 0.83
CA TRP A 516 2.19 -24.22 -0.49
C TRP A 516 3.19 -23.30 -1.18
N LYS A 517 3.56 -23.63 -2.41
CA LYS A 517 4.45 -22.86 -3.29
C LYS A 517 3.65 -22.33 -4.47
N LEU A 518 4.01 -21.14 -4.95
CA LEU A 518 3.50 -20.60 -6.20
C LEU A 518 4.11 -21.41 -7.35
N TYR A 519 3.27 -21.92 -8.27
CA TYR A 519 3.75 -22.60 -9.46
C TYR A 519 4.16 -21.58 -10.53
N ILE A 520 5.40 -21.62 -10.94
CA ILE A 520 5.98 -20.72 -11.94
C ILE A 520 6.65 -21.45 -13.12
N LYS A 521 7.00 -22.71 -12.94
CA LYS A 521 7.64 -23.55 -13.97
C LYS A 521 7.50 -25.03 -13.63
N PRO A 522 7.65 -25.93 -14.63
CA PRO A 522 7.71 -27.36 -14.41
C PRO A 522 8.74 -27.77 -13.36
N PHE A 523 8.45 -28.81 -12.61
CA PHE A 523 9.36 -29.36 -11.60
C PHE A 523 9.34 -30.89 -11.61
N LYS A 524 10.48 -31.48 -11.22
CA LYS A 524 10.64 -32.95 -11.17
C LYS A 524 9.82 -33.55 -10.06
N VAL A 525 9.23 -34.71 -10.33
CA VAL A 525 8.50 -35.54 -9.37
C VAL A 525 9.04 -36.98 -9.40
N SER A 526 9.07 -37.62 -8.24
CA SER A 526 9.47 -39.01 -8.06
C SER A 526 8.23 -39.90 -7.88
N GLU A 527 8.37 -41.20 -8.09
CA GLU A 527 7.25 -42.20 -8.04
C GLU A 527 6.49 -42.25 -6.71
N ASN A 528 7.10 -41.80 -5.61
CA ASN A 528 6.46 -41.78 -4.29
C ASN A 528 6.01 -40.37 -3.85
N ASP A 529 6.16 -39.36 -4.71
CA ASP A 529 5.79 -37.99 -4.35
C ASP A 529 4.26 -37.82 -4.42
N LYS A 530 3.70 -37.27 -3.36
CA LYS A 530 2.31 -36.79 -3.31
C LYS A 530 2.29 -35.32 -3.66
N VAL A 531 1.69 -34.97 -4.80
CA VAL A 531 1.53 -33.57 -5.19
C VAL A 531 0.08 -33.16 -5.01
N ARG A 532 -0.13 -32.05 -4.34
CA ARG A 532 -1.42 -31.36 -4.26
C ARG A 532 -1.33 -30.05 -5.02
N ALA A 533 -2.32 -29.74 -5.85
CA ALA A 533 -2.35 -28.50 -6.62
C ALA A 533 -3.70 -27.81 -6.49
N LYS A 534 -3.72 -26.49 -6.60
CA LYS A 534 -4.93 -25.66 -6.61
C LYS A 534 -4.72 -24.41 -7.46
N ALA A 535 -5.83 -23.77 -7.82
CA ALA A 535 -5.84 -22.51 -8.57
C ALA A 535 -6.59 -21.41 -7.81
N VAL A 536 -6.29 -20.16 -8.12
CA VAL A 536 -7.06 -19.01 -7.63
C VAL A 536 -7.11 -17.87 -8.65
N ARG A 537 -8.30 -17.28 -8.75
CA ARG A 537 -8.57 -15.98 -9.36
C ARG A 537 -8.96 -14.99 -8.27
N TYR A 538 -8.43 -13.78 -8.31
CA TYR A 538 -8.73 -12.76 -7.29
C TYR A 538 -10.24 -12.48 -7.22
N GLY A 539 -10.78 -12.42 -6.01
CA GLY A 539 -12.21 -12.22 -5.76
C GLY A 539 -13.08 -13.48 -5.83
N TRP A 540 -12.56 -14.58 -6.41
CA TRP A 540 -13.19 -15.90 -6.41
C TRP A 540 -12.68 -16.75 -5.22
N ALA A 541 -13.39 -17.80 -4.89
CA ALA A 541 -12.89 -18.84 -3.99
C ALA A 541 -11.78 -19.65 -4.67
N GLU A 542 -10.85 -20.18 -3.87
CA GLU A 542 -9.85 -21.12 -4.36
C GLU A 542 -10.54 -22.38 -4.94
N SER A 543 -9.89 -23.03 -5.89
CA SER A 543 -10.36 -24.30 -6.42
C SER A 543 -10.30 -25.40 -5.36
N ASP A 544 -11.02 -26.50 -5.59
CA ASP A 544 -10.73 -27.76 -4.94
C ASP A 544 -9.28 -28.18 -5.17
N ILE A 545 -8.77 -29.03 -4.28
CA ILE A 545 -7.40 -29.55 -4.35
C ILE A 545 -7.35 -30.71 -5.34
N LEU A 546 -6.52 -30.58 -6.37
CA LEU A 546 -6.14 -31.68 -7.24
C LEU A 546 -5.07 -32.53 -6.52
N GLU A 547 -5.35 -33.77 -6.26
CA GLU A 547 -4.36 -34.74 -5.74
C GLU A 547 -3.78 -35.57 -6.89
N ILE A 548 -2.46 -35.58 -6.98
CA ILE A 548 -1.68 -36.28 -8.00
C ILE A 548 -0.80 -37.28 -7.26
N ASN A 549 -1.12 -38.58 -7.43
CA ASN A 549 -0.31 -39.70 -6.99
C ASN A 549 0.46 -40.18 -8.20
N ASN A 550 1.77 -40.17 -8.14
CA ASN A 550 2.66 -40.55 -9.22
C ASN A 550 3.00 -42.04 -9.12
#